data_9597a0a0b1cac902a8cea63725de7ec7
#
_entry.id   9597a0a0b1cac902a8cea63725de7ec7
#
_cell.length_a   1.000
_cell.length_b   1.000
_cell.length_c   1.000
_cell.angle_alpha   90.00
_cell.angle_beta   90.00
_cell.angle_gamma   90.00
#
_symmetry.space_group_name_H-M   'P 1'
#
loop_
_entity.id
_entity.type
_entity.pdbx_description
1 polymer ?
#
loop_
_entity_poly.entity_id
_entity_poly.type
_entity_poly.pdbx_seq_one_letter_code
_entity_poly.pdbx_strand_id
1 'polypeptide(L)'
;MQGKIIKGIAGFCYVDVAESGIYECKAKGIFRKEKKKPLVGDNVEIEVLDEKEKTGNLIQILPRKNELIRPAAANVDQALVIFAVRQPDPNYQLLDRFLITMEQQEIPSIICFNKKDLAEQEELDQMYQIYISCGYQVLLTSAEQEEGISQIRKILEGKTTVVAGPSGVGKSSLTNLLQEEVSMETGEISKKLKRGRHTTRHAQLLTVGEHTYLMDTPGFSSLFVERMEKEELRFHYPEFVEYEGKCRFQGCVHVHEPECAVKQAVEEGKIHRQRYENYVSFYEELKEQEKRRY
;
A
#
# COMPACT_ATOMS: atom_id res chain seq x y z
N MET A 1 -0.69 28.59 -6.51
CA MET A 1 -0.68 27.38 -7.37
C MET A 1 -1.05 26.18 -6.52
N GLN A 2 -1.65 25.14 -7.13
CA GLN A 2 -1.95 23.90 -6.43
C GLN A 2 -0.93 22.82 -6.77
N GLY A 3 -0.62 21.95 -5.82
CA GLY A 3 0.31 20.83 -6.01
C GLY A 3 0.17 19.78 -4.93
N LYS A 4 0.99 18.73 -4.99
CA LYS A 4 1.03 17.62 -4.05
C LYS A 4 2.35 17.59 -3.29
N ILE A 5 2.32 17.43 -1.96
CA ILE A 5 3.54 17.24 -1.17
C ILE A 5 4.12 15.86 -1.47
N ILE A 6 5.27 15.83 -2.12
CA ILE A 6 5.98 14.58 -2.44
C ILE A 6 7.04 14.21 -1.39
N LYS A 7 7.50 15.17 -0.58
CA LYS A 7 8.56 14.95 0.41
C LYS A 7 8.52 16.02 1.49
N GLY A 8 8.85 15.63 2.74
CA GLY A 8 9.02 16.55 3.87
C GLY A 8 10.38 16.35 4.54
N ILE A 9 11.22 17.39 4.61
CA ILE A 9 12.54 17.33 5.26
C ILE A 9 12.80 18.63 6.01
N ALA A 10 13.23 18.52 7.27
CA ALA A 10 13.73 19.63 8.10
C ALA A 10 12.80 20.87 8.13
N GLY A 11 11.48 20.65 8.05
CA GLY A 11 10.49 21.73 8.07
C GLY A 11 10.14 22.32 6.71
N PHE A 12 10.74 21.81 5.63
CA PHE A 12 10.37 22.13 4.26
C PHE A 12 9.50 21.03 3.66
N CYS A 13 8.57 21.44 2.80
CA CYS A 13 7.74 20.56 1.99
C CYS A 13 8.14 20.74 0.51
N TYR A 14 8.44 19.66 -0.16
CA TYR A 14 8.66 19.65 -1.61
C TYR A 14 7.32 19.34 -2.26
N VAL A 15 6.85 20.31 -3.05
CA VAL A 15 5.51 20.28 -3.67
C VAL A 15 5.67 20.11 -5.17
N ASP A 16 5.14 19.03 -5.71
CA ASP A 16 5.03 18.79 -7.14
C ASP A 16 3.83 19.56 -7.68
N VAL A 17 4.10 20.52 -8.58
CA VAL A 17 3.10 21.36 -9.26
C VAL A 17 3.11 20.98 -10.74
N ALA A 18 1.97 20.49 -11.21
CA ALA A 18 1.82 20.05 -12.60
C ALA A 18 2.35 21.09 -13.59
N GLU A 19 3.06 20.64 -14.62
CA GLU A 19 3.70 21.45 -15.68
C GLU A 19 4.74 22.47 -15.19
N SER A 20 4.78 22.75 -13.86
CA SER A 20 5.67 23.76 -13.27
C SER A 20 6.84 23.15 -12.49
N GLY A 21 6.80 21.84 -12.18
CA GLY A 21 7.86 21.13 -11.48
C GLY A 21 7.80 21.25 -9.96
N ILE A 22 8.91 20.91 -9.28
CA ILE A 22 8.95 20.76 -7.82
C ILE A 22 9.39 22.06 -7.16
N TYR A 23 8.57 22.55 -6.22
CA TYR A 23 8.85 23.75 -5.41
C TYR A 23 9.26 23.37 -3.98
N GLU A 24 10.31 23.99 -3.47
CA GLU A 24 10.68 23.93 -2.06
C GLU A 24 9.88 24.97 -1.26
N CYS A 25 8.96 24.51 -0.41
CA CYS A 25 8.03 25.36 0.30
C CYS A 25 8.24 25.30 1.82
N LYS A 26 8.18 26.47 2.47
CA LYS A 26 8.10 26.55 3.93
C LYS A 26 6.64 26.46 4.39
N ALA A 27 6.39 25.63 5.42
CA ALA A 27 5.09 25.63 6.07
C ALA A 27 4.94 26.88 6.95
N LYS A 28 3.91 27.70 6.70
CA LYS A 28 3.59 28.87 7.53
C LYS A 28 3.24 28.43 8.96
N GLY A 29 3.57 29.27 9.95
CA GLY A 29 3.33 28.95 11.39
C GLY A 29 1.85 28.73 11.76
N ILE A 30 0.90 29.08 10.87
CA ILE A 30 -0.53 28.87 11.05
C ILE A 30 -0.88 27.38 11.21
N PHE A 31 -0.18 26.48 10.52
CA PHE A 31 -0.42 25.02 10.63
C PHE A 31 -0.11 24.47 12.02
N ARG A 32 0.83 25.09 12.76
CA ARG A 32 1.09 24.76 14.16
C ARG A 32 -0.04 25.21 15.09
N LYS A 33 -0.68 26.35 14.79
CA LYS A 33 -1.83 26.86 15.57
C LYS A 33 -3.06 25.99 15.34
N GLU A 34 -3.27 25.54 14.10
CA GLU A 34 -4.41 24.70 13.72
C GLU A 34 -4.19 23.21 14.03
N LYS A 35 -3.03 22.84 14.62
CA LYS A 35 -2.63 21.44 14.88
C LYS A 35 -2.68 20.56 13.63
N LYS A 36 -2.64 21.13 12.44
CA LYS A 36 -2.56 20.41 11.16
C LYS A 36 -1.10 20.27 10.75
N LYS A 37 -0.58 19.05 10.80
CA LYS A 37 0.77 18.75 10.31
C LYS A 37 0.70 18.40 8.82
N PRO A 38 1.50 19.08 7.93
CA PRO A 38 1.63 18.66 6.54
C PRO A 38 2.16 17.23 6.45
N LEU A 39 1.52 16.41 5.62
CA LEU A 39 1.91 15.03 5.33
C LEU A 39 2.29 14.87 3.87
N VAL A 40 3.14 13.89 3.59
CA VAL A 40 3.39 13.43 2.23
C VAL A 40 2.07 12.92 1.63
N GLY A 41 1.76 13.35 0.41
CA GLY A 41 0.48 13.07 -0.25
C GLY A 41 -0.58 14.16 -0.07
N ASP A 42 -0.38 15.16 0.82
CA ASP A 42 -1.31 16.29 0.92
C ASP A 42 -1.39 17.06 -0.41
N ASN A 43 -2.61 17.35 -0.84
CA ASN A 43 -2.86 18.36 -1.86
C ASN A 43 -2.86 19.73 -1.17
N VAL A 44 -2.14 20.68 -1.75
CA VAL A 44 -1.84 21.96 -1.10
C VAL A 44 -1.95 23.13 -2.06
N GLU A 45 -2.17 24.33 -1.50
CA GLU A 45 -1.94 25.57 -2.20
C GLU A 45 -0.63 26.19 -1.76
N ILE A 46 0.15 26.67 -2.72
CA ILE A 46 1.41 27.37 -2.50
C ILE A 46 1.37 28.80 -3.06
N GLU A 47 2.06 29.67 -2.39
CA GLU A 47 2.41 31.02 -2.86
C GLU A 47 3.85 30.96 -3.37
N VAL A 48 4.04 31.20 -4.66
CA VAL A 48 5.37 31.20 -5.28
C VAL A 48 6.11 32.48 -4.88
N LEU A 49 7.33 32.33 -4.39
CA LEU A 49 8.22 33.46 -4.04
C LEU A 49 9.22 33.71 -5.17
N ASP A 50 9.75 32.65 -5.77
CA ASP A 50 10.70 32.74 -6.88
C ASP A 50 10.45 31.55 -7.84
N GLU A 51 10.10 31.85 -9.09
CA GLU A 51 9.86 30.87 -10.15
C GLU A 51 11.15 30.23 -10.69
N LYS A 52 12.27 30.93 -10.68
CA LYS A 52 13.54 30.39 -11.16
C LYS A 52 14.15 29.43 -10.16
N GLU A 53 14.16 29.83 -8.88
CA GLU A 53 14.68 29.03 -7.78
C GLU A 53 13.66 27.99 -7.28
N LYS A 54 12.43 27.99 -7.82
CA LYS A 54 11.34 27.09 -7.41
C LYS A 54 11.11 27.09 -5.90
N THR A 55 10.99 28.29 -5.32
CA THR A 55 10.72 28.44 -3.88
C THR A 55 9.34 29.04 -3.62
N GLY A 56 8.74 28.66 -2.48
CA GLY A 56 7.41 29.12 -2.12
C GLY A 56 7.06 28.98 -0.65
N ASN A 57 5.84 29.38 -0.33
CA ASN A 57 5.21 29.16 0.97
C ASN A 57 4.00 28.25 0.81
N LEU A 58 3.87 27.27 1.70
CA LEU A 58 2.65 26.50 1.84
C LEU A 58 1.60 27.38 2.53
N ILE A 59 0.50 27.68 1.85
CA ILE A 59 -0.54 28.57 2.37
C ILE A 59 -1.77 27.80 2.86
N GLN A 60 -2.11 26.67 2.23
CA GLN A 60 -3.25 25.86 2.63
C GLN A 60 -3.02 24.37 2.38
N ILE A 61 -3.50 23.52 3.29
CA ILE A 61 -3.67 22.09 3.08
C ILE A 61 -5.13 21.86 2.71
N LEU A 62 -5.37 21.30 1.53
CA LEU A 62 -6.70 21.00 1.04
C LEU A 62 -7.32 19.82 1.83
N PRO A 63 -8.64 19.63 1.77
CA PRO A 63 -9.28 18.50 2.44
C PRO A 63 -8.65 17.16 2.05
N ARG A 64 -8.36 16.32 3.04
CA ARG A 64 -7.84 14.98 2.83
C ARG A 64 -8.97 14.01 2.52
N LYS A 65 -8.76 13.12 1.55
CA LYS A 65 -9.61 11.95 1.31
C LYS A 65 -9.46 10.94 2.44
N ASN A 66 -8.20 10.69 2.84
CA ASN A 66 -7.83 9.82 3.95
C ASN A 66 -6.49 10.26 4.55
N GLU A 67 -6.19 9.72 5.72
CA GLU A 67 -4.92 9.90 6.42
C GLU A 67 -4.48 8.57 7.00
N LEU A 68 -3.36 8.04 6.50
CA LEU A 68 -2.77 6.81 7.00
C LEU A 68 -1.92 7.09 8.23
N ILE A 69 -1.98 6.18 9.19
CA ILE A 69 -1.16 6.25 10.42
C ILE A 69 0.25 5.72 10.14
N ARG A 70 0.33 4.62 9.40
CA ARG A 70 1.59 3.97 9.00
C ARG A 70 1.46 3.40 7.58
N PRO A 71 2.25 3.95 6.64
CA PRO A 71 3.10 5.15 6.77
C PRO A 71 2.26 6.40 7.01
N ALA A 72 2.81 7.42 7.71
CA ALA A 72 2.12 8.70 7.86
C ALA A 72 2.03 9.41 6.51
N ALA A 73 0.87 9.35 5.87
CA ALA A 73 0.60 9.82 4.52
C ALA A 73 -0.85 10.26 4.37
N ALA A 74 -1.12 11.07 3.37
CA ALA A 74 -2.47 11.53 3.05
C ALA A 74 -2.84 11.23 1.59
N ASN A 75 -4.14 11.16 1.29
CA ASN A 75 -4.68 11.03 -0.05
C ASN A 75 -4.12 9.83 -0.83
N VAL A 76 -4.01 8.68 -0.15
CA VAL A 76 -3.65 7.41 -0.77
C VAL A 76 -4.87 6.80 -1.44
N ASP A 77 -4.74 6.38 -2.69
CA ASP A 77 -5.83 5.80 -3.47
C ASP A 77 -5.87 4.29 -3.38
N GLN A 78 -4.71 3.63 -3.28
CA GLN A 78 -4.59 2.17 -3.26
C GLN A 78 -3.24 1.72 -2.72
N ALA A 79 -3.12 0.43 -2.42
CA ALA A 79 -1.87 -0.23 -2.04
C ALA A 79 -1.48 -1.27 -3.12
N LEU A 80 -0.21 -1.28 -3.51
CA LEU A 80 0.40 -2.34 -4.31
C LEU A 80 1.26 -3.21 -3.40
N VAL A 81 0.74 -4.39 -3.06
CA VAL A 81 1.37 -5.34 -2.14
C VAL A 81 2.20 -6.33 -2.96
N ILE A 82 3.52 -6.20 -2.92
CA ILE A 82 4.44 -6.97 -3.77
C ILE A 82 5.07 -8.10 -2.97
N PHE A 83 4.92 -9.33 -3.47
CA PHE A 83 5.59 -10.53 -3.00
C PHE A 83 6.32 -11.20 -4.16
N ALA A 84 7.38 -11.95 -3.88
CA ALA A 84 8.03 -12.78 -4.88
C ALA A 84 7.37 -14.16 -4.90
N VAL A 85 7.27 -14.78 -6.06
CA VAL A 85 6.85 -16.18 -6.18
C VAL A 85 7.92 -17.12 -5.61
N ARG A 86 9.21 -16.73 -5.74
CA ARG A 86 10.38 -17.39 -5.15
C ARG A 86 11.49 -16.38 -4.86
N GLN A 87 12.40 -16.72 -3.97
CA GLN A 87 13.60 -15.94 -3.63
C GLN A 87 13.31 -14.49 -3.20
N PRO A 88 12.64 -14.29 -2.06
CA PRO A 88 12.24 -15.28 -1.05
C PRO A 88 10.90 -15.97 -1.40
N ASP A 89 10.71 -17.16 -0.84
CA ASP A 89 9.40 -17.83 -0.92
C ASP A 89 8.32 -16.99 -0.26
N PRO A 90 7.08 -17.00 -0.77
CA PRO A 90 6.01 -16.17 -0.28
C PRO A 90 5.57 -16.59 1.13
N ASN A 91 5.56 -15.65 2.04
CA ASN A 91 4.95 -15.82 3.35
C ASN A 91 3.49 -15.32 3.29
N TYR A 92 2.55 -16.23 3.09
CA TYR A 92 1.12 -15.91 2.96
C TYR A 92 0.53 -15.28 4.23
N GLN A 93 1.01 -15.64 5.43
CA GLN A 93 0.59 -14.96 6.66
C GLN A 93 1.02 -13.49 6.66
N LEU A 94 2.24 -13.20 6.22
CA LEU A 94 2.70 -11.82 6.12
C LEU A 94 1.92 -11.04 5.05
N LEU A 95 1.61 -11.67 3.91
CA LEU A 95 0.77 -11.06 2.87
C LEU A 95 -0.61 -10.71 3.43
N ASP A 96 -1.25 -11.65 4.12
CA ASP A 96 -2.56 -11.43 4.73
C ASP A 96 -2.54 -10.33 5.80
N ARG A 97 -1.45 -10.19 6.57
CA ARG A 97 -1.28 -9.04 7.48
C ARG A 97 -1.27 -7.70 6.75
N PHE A 98 -0.58 -7.62 5.60
CA PHE A 98 -0.62 -6.40 4.78
C PHE A 98 -2.04 -6.10 4.32
N LEU A 99 -2.75 -7.10 3.83
CA LEU A 99 -4.13 -6.93 3.36
C LEU A 99 -5.06 -6.47 4.50
N ILE A 100 -5.04 -7.14 5.66
CA ILE A 100 -5.81 -6.74 6.84
C ILE A 100 -5.50 -5.30 7.25
N THR A 101 -4.21 -4.90 7.25
CA THR A 101 -3.81 -3.55 7.62
C THR A 101 -4.35 -2.50 6.63
N MET A 102 -4.43 -2.84 5.35
CA MET A 102 -5.02 -1.95 4.35
C MET A 102 -6.54 -1.90 4.44
N GLU A 103 -7.19 -3.04 4.67
CA GLU A 103 -8.65 -3.11 4.92
C GLU A 103 -9.05 -2.27 6.14
N GLN A 104 -8.27 -2.31 7.24
CA GLN A 104 -8.49 -1.45 8.42
C GLN A 104 -8.44 0.05 8.10
N GLN A 105 -7.70 0.44 7.09
CA GLN A 105 -7.54 1.83 6.65
C GLN A 105 -8.40 2.16 5.44
N GLU A 106 -9.28 1.24 5.04
CA GLU A 106 -10.17 1.37 3.86
C GLU A 106 -9.39 1.67 2.56
N ILE A 107 -8.20 1.07 2.42
CA ILE A 107 -7.34 1.25 1.25
C ILE A 107 -7.44 -0.01 0.36
N PRO A 108 -7.99 0.11 -0.86
CA PRO A 108 -8.02 -0.99 -1.82
C PRO A 108 -6.62 -1.55 -2.10
N SER A 109 -6.47 -2.87 -2.06
CA SER A 109 -5.19 -3.55 -2.24
C SER A 109 -5.14 -4.31 -3.56
N ILE A 110 -3.99 -4.20 -4.23
CA ILE A 110 -3.64 -4.97 -5.43
C ILE A 110 -2.44 -5.82 -5.06
N ILE A 111 -2.52 -7.11 -5.32
CA ILE A 111 -1.45 -8.06 -5.04
C ILE A 111 -0.61 -8.22 -6.31
N CYS A 112 0.70 -8.11 -6.16
CA CYS A 112 1.65 -8.31 -7.24
C CYS A 112 2.63 -9.42 -6.87
N PHE A 113 2.52 -10.58 -7.50
CA PHE A 113 3.51 -11.63 -7.39
C PHE A 113 4.58 -11.42 -8.47
N ASN A 114 5.74 -10.94 -8.03
CA ASN A 114 6.89 -10.66 -8.88
C ASN A 114 7.81 -11.89 -8.98
N LYS A 115 8.73 -11.87 -9.95
CA LYS A 115 9.66 -12.95 -10.30
C LYS A 115 8.94 -14.22 -10.78
N LYS A 116 7.86 -14.04 -11.54
CA LYS A 116 7.10 -15.17 -12.11
C LYS A 116 7.95 -16.09 -13.00
N ASP A 117 9.07 -15.57 -13.51
CA ASP A 117 10.10 -16.30 -14.25
C ASP A 117 10.79 -17.42 -13.45
N LEU A 118 10.65 -17.45 -12.12
CA LEU A 118 11.23 -18.43 -11.24
C LEU A 118 10.28 -19.59 -10.85
N ALA A 119 9.05 -19.63 -11.39
CA ALA A 119 8.07 -20.66 -11.06
C ALA A 119 7.35 -21.18 -12.30
N GLU A 120 6.88 -22.42 -12.20
CA GLU A 120 6.07 -23.04 -13.24
C GLU A 120 4.63 -22.51 -13.27
N GLN A 121 3.96 -22.60 -14.41
CA GLN A 121 2.61 -22.05 -14.59
C GLN A 121 1.59 -22.58 -13.58
N GLU A 122 1.66 -23.87 -13.22
CA GLU A 122 0.76 -24.48 -12.26
C GLU A 122 0.89 -23.85 -10.87
N GLU A 123 2.11 -23.54 -10.43
CA GLU A 123 2.37 -22.85 -9.16
C GLU A 123 1.82 -21.41 -9.18
N LEU A 124 2.05 -20.69 -10.28
CA LEU A 124 1.52 -19.35 -10.49
C LEU A 124 0.00 -19.32 -10.45
N ASP A 125 -0.66 -20.30 -11.09
CA ASP A 125 -2.11 -20.41 -11.11
C ASP A 125 -2.66 -20.69 -9.70
N GLN A 126 -2.01 -21.55 -8.92
CA GLN A 126 -2.39 -21.80 -7.52
C GLN A 126 -2.30 -20.53 -6.67
N MET A 127 -1.18 -19.81 -6.73
CA MET A 127 -1.01 -18.55 -6.00
C MET A 127 -2.03 -17.49 -6.42
N TYR A 128 -2.31 -17.39 -7.71
CA TYR A 128 -3.31 -16.49 -8.26
C TYR A 128 -4.71 -16.80 -7.71
N GLN A 129 -5.10 -18.09 -7.71
CA GLN A 129 -6.43 -18.52 -7.27
C GLN A 129 -6.70 -18.25 -5.78
N ILE A 130 -5.67 -18.30 -4.92
CA ILE A 130 -5.82 -18.02 -3.49
C ILE A 130 -6.47 -16.64 -3.26
N TYR A 131 -6.06 -15.62 -4.03
CA TYR A 131 -6.44 -14.24 -3.76
C TYR A 131 -7.50 -13.69 -4.71
N ILE A 132 -7.55 -14.16 -5.96
CA ILE A 132 -8.59 -13.73 -6.89
C ILE A 132 -9.98 -14.20 -6.41
N SER A 133 -10.07 -15.39 -5.79
CA SER A 133 -11.30 -15.90 -5.18
C SER A 133 -11.77 -15.05 -3.99
N CYS A 134 -10.89 -14.29 -3.38
CA CYS A 134 -11.20 -13.35 -2.28
C CYS A 134 -11.60 -11.95 -2.77
N GLY A 135 -11.66 -11.73 -4.10
CA GLY A 135 -12.03 -10.44 -4.69
C GLY A 135 -10.85 -9.47 -4.89
N TYR A 136 -9.62 -9.86 -4.57
CA TYR A 136 -8.45 -9.01 -4.83
C TYR A 136 -8.03 -9.04 -6.30
N GLN A 137 -7.58 -7.90 -6.79
CA GLN A 137 -6.87 -7.86 -8.06
C GLN A 137 -5.46 -8.44 -7.88
N VAL A 138 -5.08 -9.41 -8.72
CA VAL A 138 -3.79 -10.10 -8.66
C VAL A 138 -3.04 -9.91 -9.97
N LEU A 139 -1.76 -9.55 -9.88
CA LEU A 139 -0.83 -9.41 -11.00
C LEU A 139 0.31 -10.42 -10.86
N LEU A 140 0.71 -10.99 -11.98
CA LEU A 140 1.91 -11.84 -12.10
C LEU A 140 2.92 -11.10 -12.96
N THR A 141 4.10 -10.79 -12.41
CA THR A 141 5.10 -9.94 -13.06
C THR A 141 6.50 -10.54 -12.99
N SER A 142 7.36 -10.15 -13.91
CA SER A 142 8.80 -10.33 -13.83
C SER A 142 9.49 -9.00 -14.11
N ALA A 143 10.12 -8.42 -13.09
CA ALA A 143 10.95 -7.23 -13.28
C ALA A 143 12.22 -7.54 -14.09
N GLU A 144 12.72 -8.78 -14.04
CA GLU A 144 13.89 -9.22 -14.79
C GLU A 144 13.61 -9.33 -16.28
N GLN A 145 12.41 -9.80 -16.65
CA GLN A 145 11.98 -9.98 -18.04
C GLN A 145 11.11 -8.82 -18.53
N GLU A 146 10.89 -7.80 -17.70
CA GLU A 146 10.02 -6.64 -17.95
C GLU A 146 8.57 -7.02 -18.28
N GLU A 147 8.11 -8.19 -17.82
CA GLU A 147 6.76 -8.68 -18.07
C GLU A 147 5.77 -8.20 -17.01
N GLY A 148 4.56 -7.80 -17.46
CA GLY A 148 3.48 -7.30 -16.61
C GLY A 148 3.64 -5.83 -16.20
N ILE A 149 4.71 -5.13 -16.63
CA ILE A 149 4.99 -3.73 -16.25
C ILE A 149 3.90 -2.79 -16.80
N SER A 150 3.47 -3.01 -18.04
CA SER A 150 2.38 -2.22 -18.65
C SER A 150 1.05 -2.34 -17.90
N GLN A 151 0.77 -3.52 -17.32
CA GLN A 151 -0.42 -3.74 -16.49
C GLN A 151 -0.32 -2.97 -15.17
N ILE A 152 0.85 -3.00 -14.49
CA ILE A 152 1.10 -2.19 -13.29
C ILE A 152 0.87 -0.72 -13.63
N ARG A 153 1.46 -0.20 -14.70
CA ARG A 153 1.35 1.20 -15.12
C ARG A 153 -0.11 1.63 -15.26
N LYS A 154 -0.91 0.86 -16.00
CA LYS A 154 -2.34 1.14 -16.21
C LYS A 154 -3.12 1.22 -14.89
N ILE A 155 -2.78 0.39 -13.92
CA ILE A 155 -3.44 0.37 -12.61
C ILE A 155 -3.03 1.57 -11.75
N LEU A 156 -1.80 2.07 -11.91
CA LEU A 156 -1.25 3.20 -11.16
C LEU A 156 -1.68 4.56 -11.70
N GLU A 157 -2.10 4.63 -12.95
CA GLU A 157 -2.39 5.87 -13.68
C GLU A 157 -3.30 6.82 -12.88
N GLY A 158 -2.87 8.08 -12.69
CA GLY A 158 -3.59 9.12 -11.98
C GLY A 158 -3.76 8.90 -10.47
N LYS A 159 -3.05 7.93 -9.87
CA LYS A 159 -3.23 7.54 -8.47
C LYS A 159 -1.99 7.72 -7.61
N THR A 160 -2.22 7.88 -6.33
CA THR A 160 -1.20 7.80 -5.29
C THR A 160 -1.24 6.41 -4.68
N THR A 161 -0.22 5.60 -4.93
CA THR A 161 -0.16 4.18 -4.55
C THR A 161 0.93 3.94 -3.50
N VAL A 162 0.57 3.34 -2.37
CA VAL A 162 1.54 2.84 -1.38
C VAL A 162 2.11 1.50 -1.87
N VAL A 163 3.43 1.38 -1.86
CA VAL A 163 4.12 0.12 -2.17
C VAL A 163 4.48 -0.60 -0.89
N ALA A 164 3.99 -1.80 -0.71
CA ALA A 164 4.20 -2.65 0.45
C ALA A 164 4.82 -4.00 0.07
N GLY A 165 5.41 -4.69 1.04
CA GLY A 165 5.95 -6.04 0.86
C GLY A 165 7.33 -6.22 1.50
N PRO A 166 7.79 -7.49 1.70
CA PRO A 166 9.04 -7.80 2.37
C PRO A 166 10.28 -7.38 1.57
N SER A 167 11.46 -7.49 2.19
CA SER A 167 12.72 -7.24 1.50
C SER A 167 13.00 -8.32 0.44
N GLY A 168 13.66 -7.95 -0.65
CA GLY A 168 14.12 -8.89 -1.67
C GLY A 168 13.07 -9.30 -2.72
N VAL A 169 11.81 -8.86 -2.62
CA VAL A 169 10.74 -9.22 -3.58
C VAL A 169 10.78 -8.46 -4.91
N GLY A 170 11.71 -7.49 -5.05
CA GLY A 170 11.87 -6.73 -6.29
C GLY A 170 11.13 -5.40 -6.35
N LYS A 171 10.67 -4.85 -5.20
CA LYS A 171 10.00 -3.52 -5.15
C LYS A 171 10.81 -2.44 -5.85
N SER A 172 12.11 -2.36 -5.53
CA SER A 172 13.01 -1.36 -6.12
C SER A 172 13.21 -1.56 -7.62
N SER A 173 13.30 -2.80 -8.09
CA SER A 173 13.43 -3.11 -9.53
C SER A 173 12.17 -2.66 -10.28
N LEU A 174 10.99 -3.03 -9.80
CA LEU A 174 9.71 -2.59 -10.39
C LEU A 174 9.58 -1.06 -10.38
N THR A 175 9.91 -0.40 -9.26
CA THR A 175 9.85 1.06 -9.16
C THR A 175 10.81 1.73 -10.15
N ASN A 176 12.03 1.21 -10.31
CA ASN A 176 13.00 1.75 -11.25
C ASN A 176 12.52 1.65 -12.70
N LEU A 177 11.99 0.49 -13.12
CA LEU A 177 11.41 0.32 -14.45
C LEU A 177 10.28 1.33 -14.73
N LEU A 178 9.41 1.55 -13.75
CA LEU A 178 8.33 2.52 -13.87
C LEU A 178 8.84 3.97 -13.99
N GLN A 179 9.97 4.30 -13.35
CA GLN A 179 10.59 5.64 -13.43
C GLN A 179 11.42 5.86 -14.70
N GLU A 180 12.15 4.84 -15.16
CA GLU A 180 13.00 4.93 -16.36
C GLU A 180 12.17 5.22 -17.62
N GLU A 181 11.02 4.61 -17.76
CA GLU A 181 10.15 4.89 -18.91
C GLU A 181 9.62 6.33 -18.90
N VAL A 182 9.26 6.88 -17.73
CA VAL A 182 8.83 8.29 -17.61
C VAL A 182 9.96 9.25 -18.00
N SER A 183 11.19 8.95 -17.58
CA SER A 183 12.35 9.78 -17.94
C SER A 183 12.69 9.71 -19.43
N MET A 184 12.39 8.59 -20.10
CA MET A 184 12.55 8.46 -21.55
C MET A 184 11.48 9.24 -22.33
N GLU A 185 10.23 9.23 -21.86
CA GLU A 185 9.13 9.97 -22.50
C GLU A 185 9.26 11.48 -22.35
N THR A 186 9.73 11.97 -21.20
CA THR A 186 9.84 13.41 -20.92
C THR A 186 11.16 14.03 -21.37
N GLY A 187 12.15 13.21 -21.78
CA GLY A 187 13.49 13.71 -22.19
C GLY A 187 14.30 14.33 -21.04
N GLU A 188 13.77 14.35 -19.83
CA GLU A 188 14.43 14.89 -18.65
C GLU A 188 15.08 13.77 -17.84
N ILE A 189 16.41 13.69 -17.94
CA ILE A 189 17.18 12.88 -16.98
C ILE A 189 17.12 13.62 -15.64
N SER A 190 16.24 13.24 -14.76
CA SER A 190 16.23 13.72 -13.39
C SER A 190 17.46 13.18 -12.63
N LYS A 191 18.64 13.76 -12.92
CA LYS A 191 19.93 13.41 -12.33
C LYS A 191 20.02 13.64 -10.82
N LYS A 192 19.01 14.26 -10.19
CA LYS A 192 19.04 14.65 -8.77
C LYS A 192 18.32 13.66 -7.82
N LEU A 193 17.58 12.69 -8.31
CA LEU A 193 16.84 11.74 -7.47
C LEU A 193 17.42 10.33 -7.47
N LYS A 194 18.69 10.13 -7.88
CA LYS A 194 19.36 8.85 -7.68
C LYS A 194 19.32 8.48 -6.19
N ARG A 195 18.63 7.39 -5.88
CA ARG A 195 18.65 6.75 -4.57
C ARG A 195 20.07 6.73 -3.99
N GLY A 196 20.32 7.63 -3.03
CA GLY A 196 21.43 7.43 -2.12
C GLY A 196 21.21 6.15 -1.34
N ARG A 197 22.23 5.34 -1.19
CA ARG A 197 22.26 4.03 -0.53
C ARG A 197 22.02 4.08 0.99
N HIS A 198 21.27 5.06 1.51
CA HIS A 198 21.05 5.29 2.93
C HIS A 198 19.57 5.37 3.27
N THR A 199 19.12 4.42 4.07
CA THR A 199 17.97 4.39 4.99
C THR A 199 17.19 5.70 5.09
N THR A 200 16.25 5.92 4.19
CA THR A 200 15.27 7.00 4.31
C THR A 200 14.28 6.63 5.42
N ARG A 201 14.36 7.33 6.55
CA ARG A 201 13.39 7.21 7.67
C ARG A 201 12.07 7.96 7.39
N HIS A 202 11.92 8.58 6.22
CA HIS A 202 10.77 9.41 5.88
C HIS A 202 10.07 8.90 4.63
N ALA A 203 8.74 8.89 4.66
CA ALA A 203 7.93 8.60 3.48
C ALA A 203 8.22 9.63 2.38
N GLN A 204 8.27 9.18 1.12
CA GLN A 204 8.48 10.01 -0.06
C GLN A 204 7.62 9.47 -1.19
N LEU A 205 7.00 10.36 -1.97
CA LEU A 205 6.38 10.02 -3.24
C LEU A 205 7.40 10.09 -4.37
N LEU A 206 7.39 9.07 -5.21
CA LEU A 206 8.13 9.01 -6.47
C LEU A 206 7.14 9.23 -7.60
N THR A 207 7.39 10.19 -8.45
CA THR A 207 6.58 10.45 -9.64
C THR A 207 6.91 9.38 -10.69
N VAL A 208 5.89 8.66 -11.17
CA VAL A 208 6.01 7.59 -12.17
C VAL A 208 5.05 7.80 -13.36
N GLY A 209 4.51 8.99 -13.50
CA GLY A 209 3.61 9.42 -14.57
C GLY A 209 2.94 10.74 -14.20
N GLU A 210 2.16 11.28 -15.11
CA GLU A 210 1.36 12.48 -14.85
C GLU A 210 0.37 12.18 -13.71
N HIS A 211 0.39 13.00 -12.65
CA HIS A 211 -0.40 12.79 -11.43
C HIS A 211 -0.33 11.38 -10.82
N THR A 212 0.71 10.62 -11.17
CA THR A 212 0.89 9.23 -10.77
C THR A 212 2.07 9.10 -9.82
N TYR A 213 1.80 8.62 -8.60
CA TYR A 213 2.80 8.62 -7.54
C TYR A 213 2.90 7.25 -6.86
N LEU A 214 4.13 6.81 -6.62
CA LEU A 214 4.44 5.67 -5.77
C LEU A 214 5.01 6.15 -4.44
N MET A 215 4.45 5.67 -3.34
CA MET A 215 5.00 5.87 -2.01
C MET A 215 5.90 4.72 -1.65
N ASP A 216 7.22 4.96 -1.66
CA ASP A 216 8.18 4.01 -1.13
C ASP A 216 8.24 4.16 0.39
N THR A 217 7.85 3.12 1.09
CA THR A 217 7.80 3.10 2.56
C THR A 217 8.90 2.20 3.11
N PRO A 218 10.06 2.75 3.47
CA PRO A 218 11.08 1.97 4.17
C PRO A 218 10.55 1.51 5.53
N GLY A 219 10.66 0.22 5.82
CA GLY A 219 10.28 -0.35 7.11
C GLY A 219 8.86 -0.90 7.21
N PHE A 220 8.11 -0.99 6.12
CA PHE A 220 6.80 -1.68 6.05
C PHE A 220 6.96 -3.23 6.08
N SER A 221 8.09 -3.72 6.59
CA SER A 221 8.42 -5.15 6.62
C SER A 221 7.94 -5.88 7.89
N SER A 222 7.49 -5.14 8.90
CA SER A 222 6.96 -5.70 10.14
C SER A 222 5.64 -5.03 10.49
N LEU A 223 4.55 -5.59 9.99
CA LEU A 223 3.21 -5.19 10.38
C LEU A 223 2.72 -6.11 11.48
N PHE A 224 2.39 -5.52 12.60
CA PHE A 224 1.50 -6.15 13.57
C PHE A 224 0.07 -5.70 13.25
N VAL A 225 -0.87 -6.60 13.29
CA VAL A 225 -2.29 -6.25 13.36
C VAL A 225 -2.48 -5.62 14.73
N GLU A 226 -2.24 -4.30 14.81
CA GLU A 226 -2.27 -3.57 16.08
C GLU A 226 -3.68 -3.04 16.34
N ARG A 227 -4.12 -3.14 17.58
CA ARG A 227 -5.32 -2.49 18.13
C ARG A 227 -6.65 -2.89 17.51
N MET A 228 -6.79 -4.15 17.19
CA MET A 228 -8.05 -4.75 16.77
C MET A 228 -8.53 -5.69 17.86
N GLU A 229 -9.80 -5.68 18.18
CA GLU A 229 -10.43 -6.76 18.95
C GLU A 229 -10.55 -8.00 18.06
N LYS A 230 -10.36 -9.19 18.63
CA LYS A 230 -10.33 -10.42 17.83
C LYS A 230 -11.65 -10.68 17.08
N GLU A 231 -12.77 -10.20 17.62
CA GLU A 231 -14.10 -10.28 17.00
C GLU A 231 -14.24 -9.45 15.73
N GLU A 232 -13.42 -8.38 15.60
CA GLU A 232 -13.44 -7.48 14.45
C GLU A 232 -12.68 -8.06 13.25
N LEU A 233 -11.74 -9.00 13.47
CA LEU A 233 -10.89 -9.57 12.44
C LEU A 233 -11.68 -10.08 11.22
N ARG A 234 -12.85 -10.69 11.44
CA ARG A 234 -13.71 -11.25 10.39
C ARG A 234 -14.16 -10.20 9.36
N PHE A 235 -14.28 -8.93 9.75
CA PHE A 235 -14.71 -7.85 8.86
C PHE A 235 -13.61 -7.38 7.92
N HIS A 236 -12.36 -7.82 8.14
CA HIS A 236 -11.20 -7.50 7.30
C HIS A 236 -10.79 -8.67 6.36
N TYR A 237 -11.73 -9.62 6.18
CA TYR A 237 -11.65 -10.69 5.19
C TYR A 237 -12.80 -10.52 4.20
N PRO A 238 -12.57 -9.87 3.02
CA PRO A 238 -13.63 -9.56 2.06
C PRO A 238 -14.45 -10.80 1.66
N GLU A 239 -13.79 -11.97 1.55
CA GLU A 239 -14.43 -13.23 1.23
C GLU A 239 -15.40 -13.75 2.30
N PHE A 240 -15.38 -13.20 3.51
CA PHE A 240 -16.32 -13.57 4.57
C PHE A 240 -17.61 -12.74 4.54
N VAL A 241 -17.59 -11.58 3.90
CA VAL A 241 -18.73 -10.64 3.88
C VAL A 241 -20.01 -11.28 3.37
N GLU A 242 -19.91 -12.13 2.33
CA GLU A 242 -21.07 -12.83 1.79
C GLU A 242 -21.73 -13.77 2.81
N TYR A 243 -20.98 -14.28 3.80
CA TYR A 243 -21.43 -15.24 4.80
C TYR A 243 -21.83 -14.60 6.12
N GLU A 244 -21.67 -13.29 6.27
CA GLU A 244 -22.04 -12.57 7.50
C GLU A 244 -23.55 -12.71 7.75
N GLY A 245 -23.91 -13.07 8.99
CA GLY A 245 -25.29 -13.29 9.39
C GLY A 245 -25.92 -14.63 8.92
N LYS A 246 -25.19 -15.46 8.13
CA LYS A 246 -25.69 -16.78 7.67
C LYS A 246 -25.32 -17.94 8.60
N CYS A 247 -24.50 -17.69 9.62
CA CYS A 247 -24.14 -18.69 10.62
C CYS A 247 -25.31 -18.94 11.60
N ARG A 248 -25.37 -20.13 12.19
CA ARG A 248 -26.37 -20.46 13.21
C ARG A 248 -26.32 -19.55 14.42
N PHE A 249 -25.10 -19.17 14.85
CA PHE A 249 -24.91 -18.33 16.04
C PHE A 249 -24.69 -16.87 15.65
N GLN A 250 -25.43 -15.98 16.28
CA GLN A 250 -25.22 -14.56 16.16
C GLN A 250 -23.85 -14.18 16.75
N GLY A 251 -23.08 -13.36 16.03
CA GLY A 251 -21.73 -12.96 16.46
C GLY A 251 -20.67 -14.05 16.29
N CYS A 252 -20.94 -15.06 15.43
CA CYS A 252 -19.99 -16.12 15.09
C CYS A 252 -18.66 -15.53 14.64
N VAL A 253 -17.56 -15.99 15.25
CA VAL A 253 -16.19 -15.60 14.87
C VAL A 253 -15.54 -16.62 13.92
N HIS A 254 -16.31 -17.59 13.44
CA HIS A 254 -15.94 -18.59 12.41
C HIS A 254 -14.75 -19.50 12.78
N VAL A 255 -14.42 -19.63 14.06
CA VAL A 255 -13.30 -20.48 14.55
C VAL A 255 -13.80 -21.75 15.21
N HIS A 256 -14.57 -21.64 16.31
CA HIS A 256 -14.99 -22.79 17.12
C HIS A 256 -16.45 -23.19 16.92
N GLU A 257 -17.28 -22.27 16.43
CA GLU A 257 -18.73 -22.46 16.39
C GLU A 257 -19.13 -23.56 15.39
N PRO A 258 -20.01 -24.47 15.78
CA PRO A 258 -20.60 -25.45 14.87
C PRO A 258 -21.59 -24.75 13.90
N GLU A 259 -21.90 -25.43 12.80
CA GLU A 259 -22.85 -24.91 11.78
C GLU A 259 -22.51 -23.47 11.31
N CYS A 260 -21.22 -23.27 11.03
CA CYS A 260 -20.68 -21.97 10.56
C CYS A 260 -20.67 -21.93 9.03
N ALA A 261 -21.30 -20.91 8.46
CA ALA A 261 -21.39 -20.73 7.01
C ALA A 261 -20.02 -20.50 6.34
N VAL A 262 -19.09 -19.82 7.01
CA VAL A 262 -17.72 -19.63 6.51
C VAL A 262 -16.97 -20.96 6.45
N LYS A 263 -17.05 -21.79 7.51
CA LYS A 263 -16.40 -23.11 7.51
C LYS A 263 -16.98 -24.04 6.43
N GLN A 264 -18.28 -24.00 6.24
CA GLN A 264 -18.92 -24.73 5.15
C GLN A 264 -18.42 -24.25 3.78
N ALA A 265 -18.30 -22.94 3.58
CA ALA A 265 -17.76 -22.37 2.33
C ALA A 265 -16.30 -22.78 2.07
N VAL A 266 -15.49 -22.95 3.13
CA VAL A 266 -14.13 -23.51 3.02
C VAL A 266 -14.16 -24.98 2.59
N GLU A 267 -15.07 -25.79 3.15
CA GLU A 267 -15.24 -27.20 2.79
C GLU A 267 -15.72 -27.37 1.33
N GLU A 268 -16.57 -26.45 0.88
CA GLU A 268 -17.07 -26.38 -0.50
C GLU A 268 -16.06 -25.76 -1.49
N GLY A 269 -14.89 -25.29 -1.03
CA GLY A 269 -13.86 -24.67 -1.85
C GLY A 269 -14.19 -23.25 -2.35
N LYS A 270 -15.25 -22.61 -1.82
CA LYS A 270 -15.63 -21.22 -2.13
C LYS A 270 -14.72 -20.20 -1.45
N ILE A 271 -14.19 -20.54 -0.29
CA ILE A 271 -13.15 -19.80 0.42
C ILE A 271 -11.90 -20.67 0.41
N HIS A 272 -10.78 -20.10 0.02
CA HIS A 272 -9.52 -20.85 -0.05
C HIS A 272 -9.05 -21.24 1.36
N ARG A 273 -8.69 -22.52 1.55
CA ARG A 273 -8.28 -23.08 2.85
C ARG A 273 -7.13 -22.33 3.49
N GLN A 274 -6.09 -21.95 2.71
CA GLN A 274 -4.93 -21.19 3.20
C GLN A 274 -5.34 -19.86 3.84
N ARG A 275 -6.30 -19.14 3.25
CA ARG A 275 -6.82 -17.87 3.78
C ARG A 275 -7.52 -18.09 5.11
N TYR A 276 -8.37 -19.11 5.19
CA TYR A 276 -9.07 -19.47 6.42
C TYR A 276 -8.09 -19.89 7.53
N GLU A 277 -7.06 -20.70 7.24
CA GLU A 277 -6.04 -21.10 8.20
C GLU A 277 -5.26 -19.90 8.74
N ASN A 278 -4.90 -18.94 7.88
CA ASN A 278 -4.29 -17.69 8.29
C ASN A 278 -5.23 -16.87 9.19
N TYR A 279 -6.52 -16.79 8.85
CA TYR A 279 -7.53 -16.15 9.69
C TYR A 279 -7.57 -16.73 11.11
N VAL A 280 -7.66 -18.05 11.22
CA VAL A 280 -7.67 -18.75 12.52
C VAL A 280 -6.39 -18.45 13.30
N SER A 281 -5.22 -18.46 12.63
CA SER A 281 -3.94 -18.13 13.25
C SER A 281 -3.92 -16.71 13.81
N PHE A 282 -4.42 -15.72 13.07
CA PHE A 282 -4.49 -14.33 13.54
C PHE A 282 -5.51 -14.12 14.65
N TYR A 283 -6.64 -14.81 14.60
CA TYR A 283 -7.62 -14.78 15.66
C TYR A 283 -7.02 -15.27 17.01
N GLU A 284 -6.31 -16.40 16.99
CA GLU A 284 -5.64 -16.90 18.20
C GLU A 284 -4.49 -15.96 18.66
N GLU A 285 -3.76 -15.35 17.74
CA GLU A 285 -2.75 -14.33 18.08
C GLU A 285 -3.37 -13.13 18.80
N LEU A 286 -4.46 -12.58 18.28
CA LEU A 286 -5.18 -11.46 18.91
C LEU A 286 -5.72 -11.83 20.28
N LYS A 287 -6.28 -13.03 20.42
CA LYS A 287 -6.76 -13.59 21.69
C LYS A 287 -5.64 -13.71 22.74
N GLU A 288 -4.45 -14.12 22.33
CA GLU A 288 -3.29 -14.16 23.23
C GLU A 288 -2.79 -12.75 23.60
N GLN A 289 -2.86 -11.79 22.68
CA GLN A 289 -2.53 -10.40 22.95
C GLN A 289 -3.50 -9.77 23.97
N GLU A 290 -4.79 -10.05 23.87
CA GLU A 290 -5.79 -9.60 24.85
C GLU A 290 -5.50 -10.10 26.25
N LYS A 291 -5.17 -11.40 26.41
CA LYS A 291 -4.81 -11.98 27.70
C LYS A 291 -3.59 -11.31 28.36
N ARG A 292 -2.66 -10.76 27.55
CA ARG A 292 -1.46 -10.06 28.05
C ARG A 292 -1.71 -8.61 28.42
N ARG A 293 -2.85 -8.05 28.04
CA ARG A 293 -3.24 -6.67 28.42
C ARG A 293 -3.85 -6.59 29.82
N TYR A 294 -4.28 -7.73 30.35
CA TYR A 294 -4.84 -7.88 31.70
C TYR A 294 -3.90 -8.75 32.57
#